data_3c8c90479dc1f06591aee47ce92741ca
#
_entry.id   3c8c90479dc1f06591aee47ce92741ca
#
_cell.length_a   1.000
_cell.length_b   1.000
_cell.length_c   1.000
_cell.angle_alpha   90.00
_cell.angle_beta   90.00
_cell.angle_gamma   90.00
#
_symmetry.space_group_name_H-M   'P 1'
#
loop_
_entity.id
_entity.type
_entity.pdbx_description
1 polymer ?
#
loop_
_entity_poly.entity_id
_entity_poly.type
_entity_poly.pdbx_seq_one_letter_code
_entity_poly.pdbx_strand_id
1 'polypeptide(L)'
;VFDAPTETMTDAVPLLYQSGYITIKDYNKMLDLYTLDIPNKEVRLGLMESLLPYYVNNKTPEATTMVAYLFYDIQNGDMDAALHRLQEFLSTIPYCDNTRFEGHYQQVFYIIFSLLGYYVDVEVHTPRGRVDIVLRTKTTLYVMELKLDKSAGEAMEQIDLKNYPERFALCGLPVVKV
;
A
#
# COMPACT_ATOMS: atom_id res chain seq x y z
N VAL A 1 -4.82 21.32 19.25
CA VAL A 1 -5.01 20.63 17.95
C VAL A 1 -5.76 19.32 18.13
N PHE A 2 -5.50 18.54 19.20
CA PHE A 2 -6.15 17.24 19.43
C PHE A 2 -7.50 17.33 20.17
N ASP A 3 -7.88 18.49 20.69
CA ASP A 3 -9.15 18.77 21.40
C ASP A 3 -10.16 19.58 20.58
N ALA A 4 -10.05 19.59 19.26
CA ALA A 4 -10.97 20.31 18.40
C ALA A 4 -12.38 19.68 18.44
N PRO A 5 -13.46 20.49 18.54
CA PRO A 5 -14.83 19.98 18.53
C PRO A 5 -15.13 19.27 17.20
N THR A 6 -15.79 18.13 17.27
CA THR A 6 -16.10 17.27 16.12
C THR A 6 -17.04 17.91 15.08
N GLU A 7 -17.79 18.94 15.46
CA GLU A 7 -18.82 19.56 14.61
C GLU A 7 -18.28 20.47 13.49
N THR A 8 -16.98 20.85 13.56
CA THR A 8 -16.35 21.75 12.56
C THR A 8 -15.05 21.19 12.00
N MET A 9 -14.83 19.89 12.11
CA MET A 9 -13.57 19.25 11.71
C MET A 9 -13.40 19.23 10.18
N THR A 10 -12.46 20.00 9.70
CA THR A 10 -11.91 19.88 8.34
C THR A 10 -10.75 18.89 8.24
N ASP A 11 -10.20 18.45 9.40
CA ASP A 11 -9.06 17.52 9.48
C ASP A 11 -9.47 16.26 10.27
N ALA A 12 -9.21 15.09 9.69
CA ALA A 12 -9.52 13.80 10.30
C ALA A 12 -8.52 13.38 11.40
N VAL A 13 -7.35 14.02 11.49
CA VAL A 13 -6.29 13.65 12.45
C VAL A 13 -6.75 13.66 13.91
N PRO A 14 -7.45 14.71 14.42
CA PRO A 14 -7.92 14.70 15.80
C PRO A 14 -8.91 13.57 16.07
N LEU A 15 -9.81 13.27 15.12
CA LEU A 15 -10.78 12.18 15.25
C LEU A 15 -10.08 10.81 15.31
N LEU A 16 -9.13 10.56 14.41
CA LEU A 16 -8.36 9.33 14.40
C LEU A 16 -7.51 9.15 15.65
N TYR A 17 -6.99 10.25 16.21
CA TYR A 17 -6.25 10.22 17.46
C TYR A 17 -7.17 9.89 18.65
N GLN A 18 -8.31 10.58 18.79
CA GLN A 18 -9.27 10.35 19.87
C GLN A 18 -9.91 8.96 19.82
N SER A 19 -10.11 8.42 18.62
CA SER A 19 -10.63 7.06 18.42
C SER A 19 -9.56 5.95 18.55
N GLY A 20 -8.29 6.31 18.76
CA GLY A 20 -7.21 5.36 18.98
C GLY A 20 -6.64 4.72 17.69
N TYR A 21 -7.01 5.21 16.50
CA TYR A 21 -6.43 4.72 15.24
C TYR A 21 -5.03 5.22 14.98
N ILE A 22 -4.68 6.39 15.53
CA ILE A 22 -3.31 6.93 15.50
C ILE A 22 -2.86 7.30 16.91
N THR A 23 -1.53 7.31 17.10
CA THR A 23 -0.88 7.72 18.36
C THR A 23 0.28 8.65 18.07
N ILE A 24 0.70 9.41 19.08
CA ILE A 24 1.93 10.21 19.03
C ILE A 24 3.11 9.28 19.27
N LYS A 25 3.98 9.16 18.28
CA LYS A 25 5.20 8.34 18.33
C LYS A 25 6.39 9.14 18.82
N ASP A 26 6.48 10.41 18.42
CA ASP A 26 7.59 11.29 18.76
C ASP A 26 7.13 12.76 18.73
N TYR A 27 7.90 13.62 19.40
CA TYR A 27 7.68 15.06 19.43
C TYR A 27 8.99 15.82 19.28
N ASN A 28 9.11 16.58 18.19
CA ASN A 28 10.24 17.47 17.97
C ASN A 28 10.00 18.84 18.60
N LYS A 29 10.67 19.10 19.74
CA LYS A 29 10.53 20.36 20.49
C LYS A 29 10.99 21.60 19.74
N MET A 30 11.97 21.47 18.82
CA MET A 30 12.51 22.64 18.08
C MET A 30 11.55 23.11 17.02
N LEU A 31 10.78 22.19 16.41
CA LEU A 31 9.87 22.48 15.33
C LEU A 31 8.41 22.50 15.77
N ASP A 32 8.13 22.19 17.04
CA ASP A 32 6.79 21.97 17.57
C ASP A 32 5.94 20.98 16.73
N LEU A 33 6.59 19.89 16.29
CA LEU A 33 6.00 18.88 15.41
C LEU A 33 5.85 17.54 16.11
N TYR A 34 4.66 16.96 15.96
CA TYR A 34 4.36 15.58 16.39
C TYR A 34 4.49 14.62 15.23
N THR A 35 5.21 13.51 15.46
CA THR A 35 5.20 12.38 14.56
C THR A 35 4.09 11.44 14.99
N LEU A 36 3.16 11.17 14.09
CA LEU A 36 2.02 10.28 14.32
C LEU A 36 2.25 8.94 13.63
N ASP A 37 1.73 7.86 14.22
CA ASP A 37 1.78 6.51 13.64
C ASP A 37 0.56 5.70 14.12
N ILE A 38 0.29 4.58 13.45
CA ILE A 38 -0.70 3.61 13.91
C ILE A 38 -0.13 2.87 15.12
N PRO A 39 -0.86 2.74 16.24
CA PRO A 39 -0.28 2.29 17.52
C PRO A 39 0.28 0.87 17.49
N ASN A 40 -0.38 -0.05 16.77
CA ASN A 40 0.02 -1.45 16.70
C ASN A 40 -0.53 -2.16 15.45
N LYS A 41 -0.15 -3.42 15.29
CA LYS A 41 -0.51 -4.23 14.12
C LYS A 41 -2.02 -4.51 14.08
N GLU A 42 -2.65 -4.74 15.21
CA GLU A 42 -4.08 -5.07 15.32
C GLU A 42 -4.94 -3.89 14.86
N VAL A 43 -4.61 -2.68 15.30
CA VAL A 43 -5.30 -1.45 14.84
C VAL A 43 -5.07 -1.24 13.36
N ARG A 44 -3.86 -1.49 12.85
CA ARG A 44 -3.55 -1.39 11.42
C ARG A 44 -4.41 -2.36 10.62
N LEU A 45 -4.47 -3.61 11.01
CA LEU A 45 -5.27 -4.63 10.33
C LEU A 45 -6.76 -4.28 10.35
N GLY A 46 -7.31 -3.93 11.50
CA GLY A 46 -8.73 -3.54 11.63
C GLY A 46 -9.08 -2.32 10.79
N LEU A 47 -8.17 -1.33 10.70
CA LEU A 47 -8.35 -0.17 9.82
C LEU A 47 -8.36 -0.58 8.35
N MET A 48 -7.41 -1.40 7.91
CA MET A 48 -7.33 -1.86 6.51
C MET A 48 -8.52 -2.73 6.14
N GLU A 49 -8.94 -3.66 7.01
CA GLU A 49 -10.16 -4.46 6.82
C GLU A 49 -11.40 -3.59 6.69
N SER A 50 -11.50 -2.50 7.44
CA SER A 50 -12.63 -1.58 7.36
C SER A 50 -12.61 -0.72 6.08
N LEU A 51 -11.43 -0.42 5.53
CA LEU A 51 -11.27 0.37 4.32
C LEU A 51 -11.46 -0.45 3.04
N LEU A 52 -11.03 -1.70 3.01
CA LEU A 52 -11.06 -2.54 1.81
C LEU A 52 -12.42 -2.54 1.08
N PRO A 53 -13.58 -2.69 1.75
CA PRO A 53 -14.89 -2.68 1.08
C PRO A 53 -15.24 -1.37 0.36
N TYR A 54 -14.67 -0.25 0.79
CA TYR A 54 -14.90 1.05 0.13
C TYR A 54 -14.11 1.19 -1.17
N TYR A 55 -12.97 0.51 -1.28
CA TYR A 55 -12.14 0.55 -2.48
C TYR A 55 -12.51 -0.52 -3.51
N VAL A 56 -12.98 -1.68 -3.06
CA VAL A 56 -13.28 -2.82 -3.96
C VAL A 56 -14.77 -3.04 -4.19
N ASN A 57 -15.62 -2.24 -3.54
CA ASN A 57 -17.08 -2.29 -3.65
C ASN A 57 -17.68 -3.70 -3.42
N ASN A 58 -16.96 -4.55 -2.69
CA ASN A 58 -17.30 -5.95 -2.46
C ASN A 58 -17.25 -6.26 -0.96
N LYS A 59 -18.41 -6.55 -0.37
CA LYS A 59 -18.52 -6.94 1.05
C LYS A 59 -18.42 -8.46 1.24
N THR A 60 -17.75 -9.18 0.36
CA THR A 60 -17.85 -10.64 0.31
C THR A 60 -16.72 -11.34 1.06
N PRO A 61 -17.00 -12.54 1.63
CA PRO A 61 -16.00 -13.48 2.16
C PRO A 61 -14.88 -13.80 1.14
N GLU A 62 -15.16 -13.62 -0.15
CA GLU A 62 -14.23 -13.83 -1.26
C GLU A 62 -12.99 -12.94 -1.17
N ALA A 63 -13.14 -11.68 -0.78
CA ALA A 63 -12.00 -10.78 -0.63
C ALA A 63 -11.01 -11.25 0.47
N THR A 64 -11.53 -11.71 1.62
CA THR A 64 -10.69 -12.25 2.70
C THR A 64 -9.98 -13.54 2.28
N THR A 65 -10.70 -14.40 1.56
CA THR A 65 -10.14 -15.66 1.03
C THR A 65 -9.06 -15.37 -0.01
N MET A 66 -9.30 -14.41 -0.91
CA MET A 66 -8.31 -13.96 -1.89
C MET A 66 -7.04 -13.47 -1.21
N VAL A 67 -7.16 -12.61 -0.18
CA VAL A 67 -6.01 -12.10 0.58
C VAL A 67 -5.21 -13.25 1.23
N ALA A 68 -5.87 -14.29 1.74
CA ALA A 68 -5.20 -15.44 2.33
C ALA A 68 -4.40 -16.26 1.29
N TYR A 69 -4.98 -16.49 0.10
CA TYR A 69 -4.28 -17.18 -0.97
C TYR A 69 -3.13 -16.34 -1.54
N LEU A 70 -3.32 -15.03 -1.67
CA LEU A 70 -2.27 -14.11 -2.07
C LEU A 70 -1.08 -14.15 -1.11
N PHE A 71 -1.37 -14.21 0.21
CA PHE A 71 -0.32 -14.40 1.22
C PHE A 71 0.46 -15.69 1.00
N TYR A 72 -0.24 -16.79 0.73
CA TYR A 72 0.38 -18.09 0.48
C TYR A 72 1.30 -18.05 -0.74
N ASP A 73 0.85 -17.48 -1.86
CA ASP A 73 1.63 -17.35 -3.09
C ASP A 73 2.93 -16.54 -2.84
N ILE A 74 2.82 -15.39 -2.19
CA ILE A 74 3.97 -14.53 -1.86
C ILE A 74 4.95 -15.23 -0.89
N GLN A 75 4.44 -15.98 0.10
CA GLN A 75 5.30 -16.71 1.05
C GLN A 75 6.09 -17.82 0.37
N ASN A 76 5.53 -18.43 -0.66
CA ASN A 76 6.20 -19.46 -1.46
C ASN A 76 7.13 -18.86 -2.54
N GLY A 77 7.19 -17.53 -2.67
CA GLY A 77 7.98 -16.85 -3.69
C GLY A 77 7.36 -16.88 -5.09
N ASP A 78 6.11 -17.33 -5.21
CA ASP A 78 5.37 -17.39 -6.47
C ASP A 78 4.68 -16.05 -6.76
N MET A 79 5.46 -15.06 -7.21
CA MET A 79 4.95 -13.75 -7.53
C MET A 79 4.04 -13.77 -8.77
N ASP A 80 4.26 -14.67 -9.71
CA ASP A 80 3.41 -14.79 -10.90
C ASP A 80 1.99 -15.23 -10.51
N ALA A 81 1.86 -16.25 -9.66
CA ALA A 81 0.56 -16.66 -9.13
C ALA A 81 -0.12 -15.53 -8.33
N ALA A 82 0.67 -14.82 -7.51
CA ALA A 82 0.18 -13.67 -6.76
C ALA A 82 -0.37 -12.56 -7.66
N LEU A 83 0.33 -12.22 -8.75
CA LEU A 83 -0.10 -11.20 -9.71
C LEU A 83 -1.34 -11.64 -10.51
N HIS A 84 -1.40 -12.90 -10.93
CA HIS A 84 -2.60 -13.44 -11.59
C HIS A 84 -3.82 -13.35 -10.68
N ARG A 85 -3.68 -13.72 -9.42
CA ARG A 85 -4.77 -13.62 -8.42
C ARG A 85 -5.21 -12.18 -8.19
N LEU A 86 -4.26 -11.24 -8.11
CA LEU A 86 -4.57 -9.82 -8.05
C LEU A 86 -5.30 -9.34 -9.29
N GLN A 87 -4.88 -9.76 -10.48
CA GLN A 87 -5.52 -9.41 -11.74
C GLN A 87 -6.96 -9.93 -11.80
N GLU A 88 -7.19 -11.19 -11.43
CA GLU A 88 -8.54 -11.76 -11.33
C GLU A 88 -9.41 -10.96 -10.36
N PHE A 89 -8.88 -10.66 -9.17
CA PHE A 89 -9.61 -9.88 -8.18
C PHE A 89 -9.94 -8.47 -8.68
N LEU A 90 -8.99 -7.77 -9.28
CA LEU A 90 -9.20 -6.42 -9.82
C LEU A 90 -10.23 -6.43 -10.95
N SER A 91 -10.32 -7.51 -11.74
CA SER A 91 -11.33 -7.65 -12.79
C SER A 91 -12.77 -7.74 -12.25
N THR A 92 -12.94 -8.13 -10.98
CA THR A 92 -14.24 -8.17 -10.31
C THR A 92 -14.70 -6.81 -9.79
N ILE A 93 -13.81 -5.82 -9.75
CA ILE A 93 -14.13 -4.48 -9.28
C ILE A 93 -14.92 -3.75 -10.37
N PRO A 94 -16.16 -3.30 -10.11
CA PRO A 94 -16.92 -2.55 -11.08
C PRO A 94 -16.20 -1.27 -11.50
N TYR A 95 -16.25 -0.95 -12.78
CA TYR A 95 -15.75 0.33 -13.28
C TYR A 95 -16.55 1.47 -12.64
N CYS A 96 -15.96 2.10 -11.64
CA CYS A 96 -16.44 3.40 -11.15
C CYS A 96 -15.68 4.51 -11.89
N ASP A 97 -16.24 5.71 -11.98
CA ASP A 97 -15.61 6.85 -12.68
C ASP A 97 -14.18 7.17 -12.18
N ASN A 98 -13.84 6.74 -10.96
CA ASN A 98 -12.53 6.92 -10.32
C ASN A 98 -11.51 5.79 -10.59
N THR A 99 -11.90 4.69 -11.24
CA THR A 99 -11.01 3.52 -11.45
C THR A 99 -10.05 3.69 -12.63
N ARG A 100 -10.13 4.81 -13.35
CA ARG A 100 -9.21 5.13 -14.46
C ARG A 100 -7.87 5.72 -14.02
N PHE A 101 -7.64 5.87 -12.73
CA PHE A 101 -6.42 6.46 -12.20
C PHE A 101 -5.52 5.37 -11.60
N GLU A 102 -4.26 5.34 -12.02
CA GLU A 102 -3.23 4.47 -11.44
C GLU A 102 -3.22 4.56 -9.90
N GLY A 103 -3.45 5.76 -9.35
CA GLY A 103 -3.53 5.99 -7.90
C GLY A 103 -4.62 5.18 -7.17
N HIS A 104 -5.74 4.84 -7.83
CA HIS A 104 -6.73 3.96 -7.22
C HIS A 104 -6.17 2.55 -6.98
N TYR A 105 -5.51 1.99 -8.00
CA TYR A 105 -4.90 0.66 -7.89
C TYR A 105 -3.74 0.64 -6.89
N GLN A 106 -2.94 1.71 -6.83
CA GLN A 106 -1.90 1.86 -5.81
C GLN A 106 -2.48 1.79 -4.39
N GLN A 107 -3.62 2.45 -4.14
CA GLN A 107 -4.31 2.41 -2.85
C GLN A 107 -4.86 1.02 -2.53
N VAL A 108 -5.48 0.34 -3.50
CA VAL A 108 -5.97 -1.04 -3.34
C VAL A 108 -4.81 -1.97 -2.98
N PHE A 109 -3.71 -1.91 -3.71
CA PHE A 109 -2.52 -2.70 -3.41
C PHE A 109 -1.94 -2.38 -2.04
N TYR A 110 -1.87 -1.09 -1.67
CA TYR A 110 -1.42 -0.69 -0.34
C TYR A 110 -2.26 -1.34 0.76
N ILE A 111 -3.58 -1.31 0.63
CA ILE A 111 -4.50 -1.91 1.60
C ILE A 111 -4.29 -3.43 1.66
N ILE A 112 -4.29 -4.12 0.52
CA ILE A 112 -4.15 -5.57 0.44
C ILE A 112 -2.81 -6.02 1.05
N PHE A 113 -1.69 -5.43 0.63
CA PHE A 113 -0.38 -5.81 1.15
C PHE A 113 -0.19 -5.45 2.63
N SER A 114 -0.85 -4.38 3.10
CA SER A 114 -0.86 -4.05 4.54
C SER A 114 -1.63 -5.08 5.35
N LEU A 115 -2.75 -5.61 4.84
CA LEU A 115 -3.51 -6.70 5.45
C LEU A 115 -2.67 -7.97 5.56
N LEU A 116 -1.82 -8.25 4.56
CA LEU A 116 -0.87 -9.37 4.60
C LEU A 116 0.23 -9.18 5.65
N GLY A 117 0.33 -8.01 6.26
CA GLY A 117 1.35 -7.69 7.25
C GLY A 117 2.74 -7.45 6.67
N TYR A 118 2.83 -7.20 5.36
CA TYR A 118 4.05 -6.77 4.71
C TYR A 118 4.28 -5.28 4.91
N TYR A 119 5.56 -4.89 4.86
CA TYR A 119 5.92 -3.50 4.74
C TYR A 119 5.73 -3.07 3.29
N VAL A 120 4.83 -2.12 3.06
CA VAL A 120 4.51 -1.59 1.74
C VAL A 120 4.56 -0.07 1.77
N ASP A 121 5.24 0.50 0.79
CA ASP A 121 5.25 1.94 0.52
C ASP A 121 4.70 2.19 -0.89
N VAL A 122 3.96 3.27 -1.04
CA VAL A 122 3.48 3.76 -2.33
C VAL A 122 4.14 5.10 -2.67
N GLU A 123 4.25 5.39 -3.96
CA GLU A 123 4.80 6.66 -4.45
C GLU A 123 6.21 7.00 -3.90
N VAL A 124 7.09 6.00 -3.83
CA VAL A 124 8.41 6.15 -3.23
C VAL A 124 9.32 7.00 -4.12
N HIS A 125 9.70 8.17 -3.63
CA HIS A 125 10.63 9.05 -4.36
C HIS A 125 12.03 8.46 -4.45
N THR A 126 12.59 8.51 -5.65
CA THR A 126 13.99 8.17 -5.93
C THR A 126 14.69 9.36 -6.57
N PRO A 127 16.04 9.39 -6.65
CA PRO A 127 16.76 10.48 -7.34
C PRO A 127 16.38 10.67 -8.81
N ARG A 128 15.83 9.63 -9.45
CA ARG A 128 15.48 9.61 -10.88
C ARG A 128 14.00 9.55 -11.18
N GLY A 129 13.14 9.58 -10.13
CA GLY A 129 11.70 9.55 -10.29
C GLY A 129 10.96 8.99 -9.09
N ARG A 130 9.80 8.40 -9.33
CA ARG A 130 8.93 7.85 -8.32
C ARG A 130 8.57 6.42 -8.68
N VAL A 131 8.73 5.51 -7.73
CA VAL A 131 8.28 4.11 -7.80
C VAL A 131 6.85 4.05 -7.31
N ASP A 132 5.98 3.35 -8.02
CA ASP A 132 4.57 3.26 -7.64
C ASP A 132 4.39 2.49 -6.36
N ILE A 133 4.99 1.29 -6.25
CA ILE A 133 4.87 0.45 -5.05
C ILE A 133 6.21 -0.20 -4.73
N VAL A 134 6.57 -0.21 -3.45
CA VAL A 134 7.67 -1.00 -2.91
C VAL A 134 7.11 -1.92 -1.84
N LEU A 135 7.26 -3.23 -2.06
CA LEU A 135 6.82 -4.27 -1.15
C LEU A 135 8.03 -4.98 -0.56
N ARG A 136 8.15 -4.97 0.77
CA ARG A 136 9.22 -5.66 1.48
C ARG A 136 8.67 -6.89 2.21
N THR A 137 9.17 -8.05 1.83
CA THR A 137 8.97 -9.29 2.56
C THR A 137 10.16 -9.58 3.48
N LYS A 138 10.17 -10.73 4.12
CA LYS A 138 11.32 -11.16 4.94
C LYS A 138 12.57 -11.48 4.11
N THR A 139 12.39 -11.89 2.87
CA THR A 139 13.43 -12.44 2.00
C THR A 139 13.72 -11.61 0.77
N THR A 140 12.79 -10.75 0.34
CA THR A 140 12.84 -10.09 -0.96
C THR A 140 12.21 -8.71 -0.88
N LEU A 141 12.75 -7.78 -1.65
CA LEU A 141 12.17 -6.46 -1.88
C LEU A 141 11.68 -6.40 -3.33
N TYR A 142 10.39 -6.17 -3.50
CA TYR A 142 9.76 -6.01 -4.81
C TYR A 142 9.58 -4.54 -5.13
N VAL A 143 10.02 -4.14 -6.33
CA VAL A 143 9.86 -2.80 -6.89
C VAL A 143 8.87 -2.92 -8.05
N MET A 144 7.68 -2.35 -7.88
CA MET A 144 6.57 -2.53 -8.81
C MET A 144 6.21 -1.21 -9.49
N GLU A 145 5.95 -1.28 -10.78
CA GLU A 145 5.45 -0.18 -11.60
C GLU A 145 4.09 -0.56 -12.19
N LEU A 146 3.08 0.27 -11.98
CA LEU A 146 1.73 0.06 -12.49
C LEU A 146 1.53 0.83 -13.78
N LYS A 147 0.92 0.22 -14.79
CA LYS A 147 0.53 0.88 -16.03
C LYS A 147 -0.92 0.55 -16.37
N LEU A 148 -1.72 1.58 -16.59
CA LEU A 148 -3.03 1.47 -17.21
C LEU A 148 -2.86 1.61 -18.72
N ASP A 149 -3.53 0.73 -19.47
CA ASP A 149 -3.57 0.76 -20.95
C ASP A 149 -2.19 0.69 -21.64
N LYS A 150 -1.16 0.17 -20.93
CA LYS A 150 0.20 -0.03 -21.45
C LYS A 150 0.69 -1.44 -21.19
N SER A 151 1.78 -1.82 -21.87
CA SER A 151 2.37 -3.14 -21.72
C SER A 151 3.22 -3.28 -20.45
N ALA A 152 3.36 -4.51 -19.95
CA ALA A 152 4.33 -4.82 -18.89
C ALA A 152 5.77 -4.47 -19.31
N GLY A 153 6.10 -4.56 -20.61
CA GLY A 153 7.40 -4.15 -21.14
C GLY A 153 7.71 -2.68 -20.89
N GLU A 154 6.74 -1.78 -21.11
CA GLU A 154 6.90 -0.33 -20.86
C GLU A 154 7.10 -0.05 -19.36
N ALA A 155 6.45 -0.82 -18.47
CA ALA A 155 6.67 -0.70 -17.02
C ALA A 155 8.10 -1.12 -16.64
N MET A 156 8.57 -2.24 -17.18
CA MET A 156 9.93 -2.74 -16.94
C MET A 156 10.99 -1.78 -17.50
N GLU A 157 10.79 -1.26 -18.70
CA GLU A 157 11.67 -0.23 -19.27
C GLU A 157 11.76 1.01 -18.39
N GLN A 158 10.66 1.43 -17.78
CA GLN A 158 10.65 2.57 -16.86
C GLN A 158 11.47 2.27 -15.60
N ILE A 159 11.32 1.08 -15.00
CA ILE A 159 12.11 0.65 -13.84
C ILE A 159 13.60 0.66 -14.17
N ASP A 160 13.99 0.16 -15.34
CA ASP A 160 15.37 0.08 -15.80
C ASP A 160 15.96 1.47 -16.10
N LEU A 161 15.25 2.28 -16.89
CA LEU A 161 15.68 3.62 -17.30
C LEU A 161 15.89 4.52 -16.07
N LYS A 162 15.02 4.42 -15.09
CA LYS A 162 15.08 5.20 -13.85
C LYS A 162 15.93 4.56 -12.76
N ASN A 163 16.41 3.33 -13.01
CA ASN A 163 17.27 2.58 -12.08
C ASN A 163 16.76 2.57 -10.65
N TYR A 164 15.47 2.34 -10.47
CA TYR A 164 14.82 2.34 -9.15
C TYR A 164 15.48 1.39 -8.13
N PRO A 165 15.94 0.17 -8.52
CA PRO A 165 16.59 -0.74 -7.59
C PRO A 165 17.84 -0.18 -6.91
N GLU A 166 18.57 0.75 -7.53
CA GLU A 166 19.79 1.35 -6.95
C GLU A 166 19.54 1.98 -5.57
N ARG A 167 18.39 2.61 -5.38
CA ARG A 167 17.99 3.19 -4.08
C ARG A 167 17.97 2.16 -2.96
N PHE A 168 17.67 0.91 -3.29
CA PHE A 168 17.45 -0.17 -2.34
C PHE A 168 18.66 -1.11 -2.23
N ALA A 169 19.77 -0.82 -2.91
CA ALA A 169 20.97 -1.68 -2.92
C ALA A 169 21.52 -1.95 -1.51
N LEU A 170 21.33 -1.04 -0.57
CA LEU A 170 21.79 -1.18 0.82
C LEU A 170 20.78 -1.85 1.75
N CYS A 171 19.60 -2.28 1.27
CA CYS A 171 18.58 -2.90 2.13
C CYS A 171 18.94 -4.33 2.57
N GLY A 172 19.96 -4.95 1.97
CA GLY A 172 20.42 -6.31 2.29
C GLY A 172 19.50 -7.43 1.80
N LEU A 173 18.51 -7.11 0.97
CA LEU A 173 17.58 -8.07 0.36
C LEU A 173 17.76 -8.08 -1.15
N PRO A 174 17.56 -9.22 -1.82
CA PRO A 174 17.45 -9.26 -3.26
C PRO A 174 16.28 -8.39 -3.72
N VAL A 175 16.51 -7.60 -4.77
CA VAL A 175 15.51 -6.70 -5.36
C VAL A 175 14.95 -7.33 -6.63
N VAL A 176 13.64 -7.51 -6.67
CA VAL A 176 12.90 -8.06 -7.80
C VAL A 176 12.04 -6.94 -8.42
N LYS A 177 12.08 -6.83 -9.73
CA LYS A 177 11.29 -5.89 -10.54
C LYS A 177 9.97 -6.56 -10.94
N VAL A 178 8.86 -5.81 -10.84
CA VAL A 178 7.50 -6.30 -11.13
C VAL A 178 6.70 -5.26 -11.88
#